data_561d0156de615e43f4f4b73ffdbf58dc
#
_entry.id   561d0156de615e43f4f4b73ffdbf58dc
#
_cell.length_a   1.000
_cell.length_b   1.000
_cell.length_c   1.000
_cell.angle_alpha   90.00
_cell.angle_beta   90.00
_cell.angle_gamma   90.00
#
_symmetry.space_group_name_H-M   'P 1'
#
loop_
_entity.id
_entity.type
_entity.pdbx_description
1 polymer ?
#
loop_
_entity_poly.entity_id
_entity_poly.type
_entity_poly.pdbx_seq_one_letter_code
_entity_poly.pdbx_strand_id
1 'polypeptide(L)'
;MSYPVGRKMSIDKSTPRNQDPNFKLLLLHPKYLPTWLGMGFIYLCKFLPYKVIIFLGTLLGYLLHGVSPHRKQIAKANMQLCFPDKSEEEIDDLVKGHFKNMGIGVFEIAIAWWSSKRTIENLKLSSKNVNIFKELDEDQGVLILIKHSTHVELDIRLMAQEIELGGMYKPQSNEVMNYLMIKARNRYVTGAINNHQAKEAIKWINNGQKFLYAADQDYGEKNSLFISFFGVDAATVTFPERLSKSGVKIVMANVSRNKERFDLEFHEISDFKEEGSVLKEVNEFYEKFILHSPENFLWTHRRFKSRPLGEESIYSEWKSRDKRRSKKRQSRE
;
A
#
# COMPACT_ATOMS: atom_id res chain seq x y z
N MET A 1 32.18 1.76 5.12
CA MET A 1 32.64 1.76 3.71
C MET A 1 31.57 2.45 2.90
N SER A 2 31.90 3.62 2.35
CA SER A 2 30.99 4.43 1.53
C SER A 2 30.86 3.82 0.14
N TYR A 3 29.66 3.49 -0.25
CA TYR A 3 29.37 3.00 -1.62
C TYR A 3 29.43 4.16 -2.63
N PRO A 4 30.02 3.97 -3.80
CA PRO A 4 30.07 4.97 -4.84
C PRO A 4 28.66 5.18 -5.44
N VAL A 5 28.05 6.30 -5.12
CA VAL A 5 26.92 6.86 -5.84
C VAL A 5 27.45 7.36 -7.18
N GLY A 6 27.06 6.70 -8.28
CA GLY A 6 27.31 7.32 -9.57
C GLY A 6 27.65 6.38 -10.72
N ARG A 7 26.68 5.64 -11.21
CA ARG A 7 26.53 5.43 -12.65
C ARG A 7 25.11 5.89 -13.03
N LYS A 8 25.02 6.99 -13.74
CA LYS A 8 23.80 7.33 -14.47
C LYS A 8 23.61 6.22 -15.50
N MET A 9 22.80 5.21 -15.17
CA MET A 9 22.29 4.30 -16.18
C MET A 9 21.55 5.14 -17.20
N SER A 10 21.84 4.94 -18.47
CA SER A 10 21.08 5.52 -19.57
C SER A 10 19.70 4.88 -19.59
N ILE A 11 18.79 5.41 -18.81
CA ILE A 11 17.39 4.99 -18.85
C ILE A 11 16.91 5.24 -20.26
N ASP A 12 16.46 4.19 -20.93
CA ASP A 12 15.87 4.28 -22.27
C ASP A 12 14.77 5.35 -22.24
N LYS A 13 14.89 6.35 -23.12
CA LYS A 13 13.96 7.47 -23.23
C LYS A 13 12.54 7.04 -23.61
N SER A 14 12.33 5.79 -24.00
CA SER A 14 11.02 5.19 -24.30
C SER A 14 10.22 4.78 -23.04
N THR A 15 10.85 4.73 -21.87
CA THR A 15 10.16 4.41 -20.62
C THR A 15 9.30 5.61 -20.19
N PRO A 16 8.00 5.46 -19.94
CA PRO A 16 7.15 6.57 -19.53
C PRO A 16 7.66 7.13 -18.20
N ARG A 17 8.38 8.24 -18.27
CA ARG A 17 8.74 9.00 -17.08
C ARG A 17 7.49 9.67 -16.54
N ASN A 18 7.35 9.69 -15.23
CA ASN A 18 6.36 10.53 -14.58
C ASN A 18 6.46 11.95 -15.09
N GLN A 19 5.42 12.37 -15.79
CA GLN A 19 5.22 13.79 -15.96
C GLN A 19 4.79 14.32 -14.59
N ASP A 20 5.51 15.30 -14.06
CA ASP A 20 5.06 16.01 -12.88
C ASP A 20 3.65 16.51 -13.15
N PRO A 21 2.71 16.30 -12.22
CA PRO A 21 1.36 16.73 -12.44
C PRO A 21 1.34 18.24 -12.58
N ASN A 22 0.83 18.74 -13.71
CA ASN A 22 0.70 20.17 -13.94
C ASN A 22 -0.22 20.79 -12.88
N PHE A 23 0.24 21.86 -12.26
CA PHE A 23 -0.62 22.64 -11.38
C PHE A 23 -1.72 23.33 -12.21
N LYS A 24 -2.99 22.98 -11.90
CA LYS A 24 -4.16 23.59 -12.52
C LYS A 24 -4.75 24.63 -11.60
N LEU A 25 -5.11 25.80 -12.12
CA LEU A 25 -5.79 26.86 -11.35
C LEU A 25 -7.07 26.36 -10.66
N LEU A 26 -7.72 25.35 -11.22
CA LEU A 26 -8.87 24.69 -10.61
C LEU A 26 -8.59 24.14 -9.21
N LEU A 27 -7.33 23.78 -8.88
CA LEU A 27 -6.93 23.33 -7.57
C LEU A 27 -7.01 24.43 -6.49
N LEU A 28 -7.10 25.71 -6.89
CA LEU A 28 -7.32 26.85 -6.00
C LEU A 28 -8.81 27.13 -5.72
N HIS A 29 -9.72 26.34 -6.32
CA HIS A 29 -11.15 26.53 -6.06
C HIS A 29 -11.46 26.40 -4.56
N PRO A 30 -12.32 27.29 -3.98
CA PRO A 30 -12.60 27.32 -2.54
C PRO A 30 -13.01 25.97 -1.91
N LYS A 31 -13.63 25.08 -2.69
CA LYS A 31 -14.00 23.72 -2.23
C LYS A 31 -12.80 22.91 -1.73
N TYR A 32 -11.58 23.24 -2.17
CA TYR A 32 -10.35 22.54 -1.79
C TYR A 32 -9.61 23.22 -0.62
N LEU A 33 -10.09 24.38 -0.15
CA LEU A 33 -9.44 25.09 0.97
C LEU A 33 -9.23 24.20 2.21
N PRO A 34 -10.22 23.39 2.67
CA PRO A 34 -10.00 22.48 3.79
C PRO A 34 -8.88 21.46 3.52
N THR A 35 -8.77 20.97 2.28
CA THR A 35 -7.70 20.03 1.89
C THR A 35 -6.33 20.72 1.94
N TRP A 36 -6.21 21.95 1.40
CA TRP A 36 -4.97 22.71 1.45
C TRP A 36 -4.55 23.02 2.88
N LEU A 37 -5.48 23.44 3.74
CA LEU A 37 -5.19 23.72 5.17
C LEU A 37 -4.74 22.43 5.89
N GLY A 38 -5.46 21.33 5.71
CA GLY A 38 -5.11 20.05 6.30
C GLY A 38 -3.74 19.55 5.83
N MET A 39 -3.47 19.58 4.52
CA MET A 39 -2.19 19.16 3.97
C MET A 39 -1.06 20.12 4.32
N GLY A 40 -1.33 21.42 4.44
CA GLY A 40 -0.39 22.40 4.96
C GLY A 40 0.00 22.13 6.42
N PHE A 41 -0.97 21.77 7.25
CA PHE A 41 -0.71 21.34 8.62
C PHE A 41 0.16 20.05 8.64
N ILE A 42 -0.22 19.03 7.87
CA ILE A 42 0.57 17.79 7.74
C ILE A 42 2.00 18.11 7.24
N TYR A 43 2.15 19.02 6.25
CA TYR A 43 3.46 19.44 5.78
C TYR A 43 4.35 20.03 6.89
N LEU A 44 3.79 20.83 7.79
CA LEU A 44 4.53 21.38 8.93
C LEU A 44 4.97 20.31 9.92
N CYS A 45 4.22 19.22 10.03
CA CYS A 45 4.57 18.10 10.92
C CYS A 45 5.90 17.41 10.54
N LYS A 46 6.40 17.56 9.31
CA LYS A 46 7.72 17.01 8.92
C LYS A 46 8.90 17.57 9.75
N PHE A 47 8.72 18.70 10.42
CA PHE A 47 9.74 19.32 11.28
C PHE A 47 9.68 18.82 12.73
N LEU A 48 8.66 18.03 13.08
CA LEU A 48 8.50 17.51 14.43
C LEU A 48 9.40 16.29 14.66
N PRO A 49 9.89 16.10 15.89
CA PRO A 49 10.51 14.84 16.29
C PRO A 49 9.54 13.65 16.09
N TYR A 50 10.06 12.50 15.69
CA TYR A 50 9.22 11.34 15.38
C TYR A 50 8.33 10.90 16.58
N LYS A 51 8.83 11.06 17.81
CA LYS A 51 8.02 10.81 19.04
C LYS A 51 6.76 11.68 19.11
N VAL A 52 6.86 12.94 18.68
CA VAL A 52 5.72 13.86 18.63
C VAL A 52 4.73 13.42 17.55
N ILE A 53 5.22 12.95 16.41
CA ILE A 53 4.39 12.36 15.35
C ILE A 53 3.62 11.15 15.87
N ILE A 54 4.27 10.24 16.59
CA ILE A 54 3.61 9.09 17.21
C ILE A 54 2.52 9.56 18.19
N PHE A 55 2.81 10.55 19.02
CA PHE A 55 1.85 11.07 20.01
C PHE A 55 0.62 11.69 19.32
N LEU A 56 0.82 12.62 18.40
CA LEU A 56 -0.26 13.27 17.65
C LEU A 56 -1.08 12.25 16.84
N GLY A 57 -0.39 11.33 16.19
CA GLY A 57 -1.01 10.25 15.44
C GLY A 57 -1.85 9.31 16.31
N THR A 58 -1.37 9.02 17.52
CA THR A 58 -2.12 8.22 18.49
C THR A 58 -3.44 8.92 18.89
N LEU A 59 -3.39 10.21 19.16
CA LEU A 59 -4.59 11.01 19.47
C LEU A 59 -5.58 11.01 18.30
N LEU A 60 -5.08 11.26 17.09
CA LEU A 60 -5.92 11.19 15.87
C LEU A 60 -6.50 9.80 15.67
N GLY A 61 -5.73 8.75 15.91
CA GLY A 61 -6.19 7.36 15.79
C GLY A 61 -7.35 7.04 16.72
N TYR A 62 -7.29 7.46 17.97
CA TYR A 62 -8.40 7.29 18.93
C TYR A 62 -9.62 8.12 18.55
N LEU A 63 -9.43 9.33 18.04
CA LEU A 63 -10.54 10.12 17.50
C LEU A 63 -11.20 9.39 16.31
N LEU A 64 -10.41 8.90 15.34
CA LEU A 64 -10.92 8.15 14.18
C LEU A 64 -11.66 6.87 14.60
N HIS A 65 -11.17 6.16 15.63
CA HIS A 65 -11.85 4.99 16.19
C HIS A 65 -13.25 5.34 16.74
N GLY A 66 -13.39 6.50 17.38
CA GLY A 66 -14.68 6.97 17.91
C GLY A 66 -15.68 7.43 16.83
N VAL A 67 -15.18 8.16 15.80
CA VAL A 67 -16.05 8.80 14.79
C VAL A 67 -16.27 7.99 13.51
N SER A 68 -15.65 6.82 13.37
CA SER A 68 -15.72 6.01 12.16
C SER A 68 -16.35 4.61 12.37
N PRO A 69 -17.60 4.51 12.86
CA PRO A 69 -18.20 3.22 13.24
C PRO A 69 -18.24 2.22 12.08
N HIS A 70 -18.50 2.68 10.86
CA HIS A 70 -18.54 1.80 9.68
C HIS A 70 -17.16 1.18 9.36
N ARG A 71 -16.08 1.95 9.42
CA ARG A 71 -14.72 1.42 9.22
C ARG A 71 -14.29 0.49 10.35
N LYS A 72 -14.68 0.83 11.58
CA LYS A 72 -14.46 -0.02 12.75
C LYS A 72 -15.12 -1.39 12.59
N GLN A 73 -16.39 -1.44 12.17
CA GLN A 73 -17.11 -2.69 11.93
C GLN A 73 -16.44 -3.54 10.84
N ILE A 74 -15.97 -2.93 9.72
CA ILE A 74 -15.24 -3.67 8.68
C ILE A 74 -13.96 -4.26 9.26
N ALA A 75 -13.17 -3.48 9.99
CA ALA A 75 -11.93 -3.96 10.59
C ALA A 75 -12.19 -5.10 11.58
N LYS A 76 -13.20 -4.96 12.46
CA LYS A 76 -13.59 -6.00 13.41
C LYS A 76 -14.00 -7.29 12.72
N ALA A 77 -14.87 -7.22 11.71
CA ALA A 77 -15.29 -8.41 10.96
C ALA A 77 -14.13 -9.12 10.25
N ASN A 78 -13.23 -8.37 9.63
CA ASN A 78 -12.03 -8.96 9.01
C ASN A 78 -11.14 -9.65 10.05
N MET A 79 -10.90 -9.01 11.19
CA MET A 79 -10.06 -9.58 12.25
C MET A 79 -10.70 -10.81 12.90
N GLN A 80 -12.01 -10.81 13.13
CA GLN A 80 -12.73 -11.98 13.66
C GLN A 80 -12.61 -13.19 12.73
N LEU A 81 -12.66 -12.98 11.42
CA LEU A 81 -12.48 -14.06 10.44
C LEU A 81 -11.05 -14.59 10.39
N CYS A 82 -10.06 -13.68 10.46
CA CYS A 82 -8.65 -14.04 10.35
C CYS A 82 -8.07 -14.58 11.67
N PHE A 83 -8.68 -14.28 12.80
CA PHE A 83 -8.22 -14.68 14.15
C PHE A 83 -9.35 -15.31 14.95
N PRO A 84 -9.89 -16.48 14.51
CA PRO A 84 -11.06 -17.12 15.12
C PRO A 84 -10.84 -17.55 16.57
N ASP A 85 -9.58 -17.79 16.97
CA ASP A 85 -9.23 -18.21 18.33
C ASP A 85 -9.14 -17.05 19.35
N LYS A 86 -9.24 -15.80 18.85
CA LYS A 86 -9.17 -14.63 19.73
C LYS A 86 -10.53 -14.27 20.33
N SER A 87 -10.52 -13.92 21.61
CA SER A 87 -11.70 -13.41 22.28
C SER A 87 -12.18 -12.08 21.66
N GLU A 88 -13.43 -11.73 21.92
CA GLU A 88 -14.00 -10.47 21.43
C GLU A 88 -13.24 -9.25 21.96
N GLU A 89 -12.77 -9.30 23.21
CA GLU A 89 -11.95 -8.26 23.84
C GLU A 89 -10.59 -8.11 23.13
N GLU A 90 -9.91 -9.20 22.84
CA GLU A 90 -8.64 -9.19 22.08
C GLU A 90 -8.81 -8.61 20.67
N ILE A 91 -9.92 -8.93 19.99
CA ILE A 91 -10.25 -8.37 18.69
C ILE A 91 -10.51 -6.87 18.80
N ASP A 92 -11.25 -6.41 19.81
CA ASP A 92 -11.53 -4.97 20.02
C ASP A 92 -10.24 -4.19 20.34
N ASP A 93 -9.31 -4.78 21.07
CA ASP A 93 -7.98 -4.20 21.32
C ASP A 93 -7.14 -4.11 20.04
N LEU A 94 -7.13 -5.15 19.21
CA LEU A 94 -6.48 -5.12 17.89
C LEU A 94 -7.08 -4.03 16.98
N VAL A 95 -8.41 -3.90 16.95
CA VAL A 95 -9.09 -2.83 16.19
C VAL A 95 -8.67 -1.46 16.70
N LYS A 96 -8.61 -1.26 18.01
CA LYS A 96 -8.15 0.00 18.62
C LYS A 96 -6.70 0.31 18.28
N GLY A 97 -5.82 -0.70 18.36
CA GLY A 97 -4.42 -0.62 17.94
C GLY A 97 -4.26 -0.28 16.45
N HIS A 98 -5.07 -0.90 15.60
CA HIS A 98 -5.13 -0.59 14.18
C HIS A 98 -5.48 0.87 13.91
N PHE A 99 -6.52 1.41 14.54
CA PHE A 99 -6.89 2.82 14.38
C PHE A 99 -5.81 3.77 14.90
N LYS A 100 -5.16 3.44 16.02
CA LYS A 100 -3.98 4.16 16.51
C LYS A 100 -2.90 4.21 15.44
N ASN A 101 -2.56 3.08 14.83
CA ASN A 101 -1.55 3.00 13.78
C ASN A 101 -1.96 3.73 12.49
N MET A 102 -3.24 3.71 12.13
CA MET A 102 -3.78 4.55 11.03
C MET A 102 -3.57 6.04 11.31
N GLY A 103 -3.84 6.50 12.52
CA GLY A 103 -3.63 7.90 12.90
C GLY A 103 -2.16 8.30 12.82
N ILE A 104 -1.23 7.42 13.26
CA ILE A 104 0.21 7.65 13.12
C ILE A 104 0.58 7.72 11.64
N GLY A 105 0.09 6.79 10.81
CA GLY A 105 0.33 6.77 9.37
C GLY A 105 -0.07 8.04 8.64
N VAL A 106 -1.14 8.72 9.08
CA VAL A 106 -1.52 10.03 8.52
C VAL A 106 -0.42 11.07 8.70
N PHE A 107 0.23 11.12 9.86
CA PHE A 107 1.33 12.05 10.10
C PHE A 107 2.65 11.59 9.46
N GLU A 108 2.84 10.30 9.28
CA GLU A 108 3.99 9.75 8.57
C GLU A 108 4.02 10.13 7.08
N ILE A 109 2.85 10.49 6.50
CA ILE A 109 2.79 11.10 5.17
C ILE A 109 3.68 12.36 5.10
N ALA A 110 3.76 13.15 6.16
CA ALA A 110 4.63 14.34 6.20
C ALA A 110 6.10 13.96 5.98
N ILE A 111 6.55 12.90 6.61
CA ILE A 111 7.91 12.38 6.49
C ILE A 111 8.11 11.82 5.09
N ALA A 112 7.23 10.92 4.64
CA ALA A 112 7.34 10.24 3.36
C ALA A 112 7.38 11.22 2.19
N TRP A 113 6.47 12.20 2.18
CA TRP A 113 6.28 13.08 1.02
C TRP A 113 7.22 14.29 0.98
N TRP A 114 7.61 14.82 2.14
CA TRP A 114 8.28 16.13 2.15
C TRP A 114 9.61 16.18 2.90
N SER A 115 10.00 15.12 3.60
CA SER A 115 11.30 15.13 4.27
C SER A 115 12.46 15.00 3.28
N SER A 116 13.61 15.55 3.68
CA SER A 116 14.84 15.44 2.92
C SER A 116 15.36 13.97 2.92
N LYS A 117 16.19 13.63 1.96
CA LYS A 117 16.88 12.33 1.93
C LYS A 117 17.61 12.08 3.25
N ARG A 118 18.34 13.07 3.76
CA ARG A 118 19.07 12.99 5.05
C ARG A 118 18.13 12.67 6.23
N THR A 119 16.93 13.26 6.26
CA THR A 119 15.94 12.98 7.33
C THR A 119 15.50 11.53 7.29
N ILE A 120 15.28 10.99 6.08
CA ILE A 120 14.88 9.60 5.91
C ILE A 120 16.03 8.64 6.26
N GLU A 121 17.25 8.94 5.85
CA GLU A 121 18.46 8.16 6.20
C GLU A 121 18.71 8.11 7.72
N ASN A 122 18.25 9.12 8.46
CA ASN A 122 18.33 9.14 9.92
C ASN A 122 17.25 8.29 10.60
N LEU A 123 16.26 7.80 9.87
CA LEU A 123 15.34 6.80 10.39
C LEU A 123 16.12 5.48 10.58
N LYS A 124 15.85 4.81 11.70
CA LYS A 124 16.52 3.55 12.02
C LYS A 124 15.95 2.43 11.15
N LEU A 125 16.43 2.33 9.91
CA LEU A 125 16.07 1.27 8.97
C LEU A 125 17.10 0.13 9.07
N SER A 126 16.59 -1.10 9.17
CA SER A 126 17.33 -2.33 8.98
C SER A 126 16.79 -3.06 7.77
N SER A 127 17.62 -3.36 6.79
CA SER A 127 17.19 -3.99 5.54
C SER A 127 17.79 -5.38 5.38
N LYS A 128 16.97 -6.37 5.03
CA LYS A 128 17.35 -7.76 4.78
C LYS A 128 17.09 -8.16 3.34
N ASN A 129 17.96 -9.01 2.82
CA ASN A 129 17.83 -9.64 1.50
C ASN A 129 17.80 -8.66 0.31
N VAL A 130 18.33 -7.45 0.46
CA VAL A 130 18.43 -6.47 -0.63
C VAL A 130 19.33 -7.00 -1.78
N ASN A 131 20.24 -7.92 -1.48
CA ASN A 131 21.11 -8.58 -2.44
C ASN A 131 20.35 -9.34 -3.55
N ILE A 132 19.11 -9.79 -3.31
CA ILE A 132 18.24 -10.39 -4.33
C ILE A 132 18.24 -9.55 -5.63
N PHE A 133 18.17 -8.23 -5.51
CA PHE A 133 18.14 -7.32 -6.67
C PHE A 133 19.50 -7.12 -7.34
N LYS A 134 20.60 -7.54 -6.72
CA LYS A 134 21.95 -7.48 -7.30
C LYS A 134 22.32 -8.75 -8.07
N GLU A 135 21.63 -9.83 -7.75
CA GLU A 135 21.86 -11.17 -8.34
C GLU A 135 21.01 -11.37 -9.61
N LEU A 136 20.12 -10.42 -9.92
CA LEU A 136 19.28 -10.45 -11.12
C LEU A 136 20.03 -9.87 -12.33
N ASP A 137 19.72 -10.37 -13.50
CA ASP A 137 20.18 -9.81 -14.76
C ASP A 137 19.69 -8.36 -14.94
N GLU A 138 20.44 -7.52 -15.66
CA GLU A 138 20.12 -6.08 -15.81
C GLU A 138 18.76 -5.85 -16.50
N ASP A 139 18.33 -6.77 -17.36
CA ASP A 139 17.07 -6.74 -18.11
C ASP A 139 15.94 -7.54 -17.41
N GLN A 140 16.22 -8.16 -16.27
CA GLN A 140 15.23 -8.92 -15.52
C GLN A 140 14.19 -8.00 -14.86
N GLY A 141 12.97 -8.06 -15.37
CA GLY A 141 11.83 -7.37 -14.75
C GLY A 141 11.41 -7.99 -13.42
N VAL A 142 11.08 -7.15 -12.46
CA VAL A 142 10.68 -7.58 -11.11
C VAL A 142 9.34 -6.97 -10.72
N LEU A 143 8.39 -7.81 -10.32
CA LEU A 143 7.19 -7.38 -9.61
C LEU A 143 7.42 -7.50 -8.11
N ILE A 144 7.43 -6.35 -7.42
CA ILE A 144 7.55 -6.30 -5.97
C ILE A 144 6.15 -6.21 -5.38
N LEU A 145 5.77 -7.18 -4.56
CA LEU A 145 4.47 -7.25 -3.91
C LEU A 145 4.55 -6.75 -2.47
N ILE A 146 3.66 -5.83 -2.14
CA ILE A 146 3.46 -5.35 -0.76
C ILE A 146 2.02 -5.55 -0.32
N LYS A 147 1.81 -5.59 1.00
CA LYS A 147 0.48 -5.42 1.59
C LYS A 147 0.20 -3.93 1.84
N HIS A 148 -1.07 -3.55 1.85
CA HIS A 148 -1.44 -2.23 2.35
C HIS A 148 -1.24 -2.18 3.87
N SER A 149 -0.25 -1.43 4.31
CA SER A 149 -0.03 -1.12 5.72
C SER A 149 -0.70 0.21 6.10
N THR A 150 -0.85 0.46 7.39
CA THR A 150 -1.30 1.76 7.92
C THR A 150 -0.29 2.89 7.64
N HIS A 151 0.94 2.55 7.24
CA HIS A 151 2.04 3.48 6.96
C HIS A 151 2.66 3.31 5.55
N VAL A 152 1.86 2.83 4.59
CA VAL A 152 2.30 2.45 3.23
C VAL A 152 3.09 3.54 2.50
N GLU A 153 2.78 4.82 2.71
CA GLU A 153 3.52 5.92 2.08
C GLU A 153 4.98 5.98 2.56
N LEU A 154 5.19 5.72 3.86
CA LEU A 154 6.53 5.66 4.43
C LEU A 154 7.24 4.37 4.00
N ASP A 155 6.53 3.26 3.87
CA ASP A 155 7.09 1.98 3.38
C ASP A 155 7.69 2.15 1.99
N ILE A 156 6.94 2.75 1.07
CA ILE A 156 7.41 3.03 -0.30
C ILE A 156 8.65 3.93 -0.26
N ARG A 157 8.64 4.95 0.60
CA ARG A 157 9.76 5.87 0.74
C ARG A 157 11.02 5.20 1.29
N LEU A 158 10.87 4.26 2.24
CA LEU A 158 11.97 3.49 2.80
C LEU A 158 12.52 2.49 1.78
N MET A 159 11.67 1.76 1.07
CA MET A 159 12.11 0.87 -0.01
C MET A 159 12.87 1.62 -1.10
N ALA A 160 12.43 2.83 -1.46
CA ALA A 160 13.09 3.66 -2.45
C ALA A 160 14.49 4.17 -2.04
N GLN A 161 14.94 3.93 -0.81
CA GLN A 161 16.34 4.16 -0.41
C GLN A 161 17.25 2.99 -0.79
N GLU A 162 16.69 1.79 -0.79
CA GLU A 162 17.44 0.55 -1.02
C GLU A 162 17.48 0.17 -2.50
N ILE A 163 16.40 0.44 -3.22
CA ILE A 163 16.22 0.04 -4.63
C ILE A 163 15.50 1.12 -5.45
N GLU A 164 15.87 1.23 -6.72
CA GLU A 164 15.08 2.02 -7.67
C GLU A 164 13.81 1.24 -8.03
N LEU A 165 12.65 1.87 -7.87
CA LEU A 165 11.35 1.25 -8.15
C LEU A 165 10.33 2.23 -8.72
N GLY A 166 9.47 1.74 -9.59
CA GLY A 166 8.20 2.38 -9.96
C GLY A 166 7.04 1.69 -9.28
N GLY A 167 5.82 2.15 -9.51
CA GLY A 167 4.67 1.49 -8.90
C GLY A 167 3.33 1.93 -9.47
N MET A 168 2.31 1.14 -9.17
CA MET A 168 0.93 1.44 -9.54
C MET A 168 0.26 2.29 -8.46
N TYR A 169 -0.57 3.24 -8.90
CA TYR A 169 -1.41 4.00 -7.97
C TYR A 169 -2.84 4.11 -8.48
N LYS A 170 -3.76 4.25 -7.55
CA LYS A 170 -5.15 4.63 -7.84
C LYS A 170 -5.30 6.13 -7.64
N PRO A 171 -5.81 6.87 -8.64
CA PRO A 171 -6.08 8.30 -8.50
C PRO A 171 -7.00 8.58 -7.31
N GLN A 172 -6.65 9.60 -6.55
CA GLN A 172 -7.47 10.06 -5.44
C GLN A 172 -8.67 10.86 -5.97
N SER A 173 -9.84 10.69 -5.36
CA SER A 173 -11.04 11.45 -5.73
C SER A 173 -10.92 12.96 -5.44
N ASN A 174 -10.08 13.35 -4.47
CA ASN A 174 -9.73 14.74 -4.22
C ASN A 174 -8.54 15.12 -5.10
N GLU A 175 -8.72 16.04 -6.02
CA GLU A 175 -7.71 16.42 -7.01
C GLU A 175 -6.45 17.05 -6.38
N VAL A 176 -6.58 17.78 -5.26
CA VAL A 176 -5.44 18.34 -4.53
C VAL A 176 -4.63 17.22 -3.89
N MET A 177 -5.29 16.25 -3.23
CA MET A 177 -4.61 15.07 -2.68
C MET A 177 -3.89 14.30 -3.78
N ASN A 178 -4.55 14.09 -4.92
CA ASN A 178 -3.97 13.39 -6.06
C ASN A 178 -2.73 14.12 -6.60
N TYR A 179 -2.83 15.44 -6.77
CA TYR A 179 -1.71 16.28 -7.19
C TYR A 179 -0.52 16.17 -6.23
N LEU A 180 -0.76 16.35 -4.93
CA LEU A 180 0.29 16.32 -3.90
C LEU A 180 0.94 14.94 -3.79
N MET A 181 0.15 13.87 -3.83
CA MET A 181 0.64 12.49 -3.79
C MET A 181 1.58 12.18 -4.96
N ILE A 182 1.15 12.46 -6.19
CA ILE A 182 1.96 12.18 -7.38
C ILE A 182 3.24 13.01 -7.34
N LYS A 183 3.12 14.33 -7.07
CA LYS A 183 4.27 15.22 -6.99
C LYS A 183 5.28 14.81 -5.93
N ALA A 184 4.80 14.28 -4.79
CA ALA A 184 5.67 13.80 -3.73
C ALA A 184 6.38 12.50 -4.14
N ARG A 185 5.63 11.51 -4.63
CA ARG A 185 6.17 10.21 -5.04
C ARG A 185 7.19 10.33 -6.16
N ASN A 186 6.98 11.20 -7.15
CA ASN A 186 7.91 11.46 -8.25
C ASN A 186 9.31 11.91 -7.79
N ARG A 187 9.48 12.27 -6.52
CA ARG A 187 10.78 12.69 -5.97
C ARG A 187 11.67 11.51 -5.60
N TYR A 188 11.09 10.33 -5.42
CA TYR A 188 11.81 9.16 -4.91
C TYR A 188 11.48 7.83 -5.59
N VAL A 189 10.42 7.76 -6.39
CA VAL A 189 10.18 6.59 -7.26
C VAL A 189 10.52 6.95 -8.71
N THR A 190 10.93 5.96 -9.48
CA THR A 190 11.28 6.11 -10.89
C THR A 190 10.06 6.36 -11.77
N GLY A 191 8.88 5.92 -11.33
CA GLY A 191 7.61 6.17 -12.01
C GLY A 191 6.38 5.74 -11.21
N ALA A 192 5.26 6.48 -11.40
CA ALA A 192 3.95 6.10 -10.84
C ALA A 192 2.95 5.96 -11.99
N ILE A 193 2.45 4.74 -12.19
CA ILE A 193 1.52 4.39 -13.27
C ILE A 193 0.10 4.30 -12.69
N ASN A 194 -0.84 4.97 -13.36
CA ASN A 194 -2.25 4.90 -12.99
C ASN A 194 -2.78 3.46 -13.17
N ASN A 195 -3.59 2.98 -12.24
CA ASN A 195 -4.16 1.63 -12.25
C ASN A 195 -5.03 1.31 -13.49
N HIS A 196 -5.46 2.32 -14.26
CA HIS A 196 -6.12 2.13 -15.56
C HIS A 196 -5.15 1.85 -16.71
N GLN A 197 -3.84 1.96 -16.47
CA GLN A 197 -2.78 1.81 -17.47
C GLN A 197 -1.98 0.50 -17.26
N ALA A 198 -2.66 -0.61 -16.99
CA ALA A 198 -2.00 -1.90 -16.73
C ALA A 198 -1.02 -2.34 -17.85
N LYS A 199 -1.31 -2.01 -19.11
CA LYS A 199 -0.39 -2.30 -20.24
C LYS A 199 0.93 -1.57 -20.10
N GLU A 200 0.92 -0.34 -19.61
CA GLU A 200 2.15 0.44 -19.36
C GLU A 200 2.97 -0.16 -18.22
N ALA A 201 2.30 -0.67 -17.17
CA ALA A 201 2.97 -1.37 -16.10
C ALA A 201 3.69 -2.65 -16.59
N ILE A 202 3.03 -3.45 -17.44
CA ILE A 202 3.63 -4.64 -18.05
C ILE A 202 4.83 -4.26 -18.92
N LYS A 203 4.71 -3.22 -19.76
CA LYS A 203 5.82 -2.72 -20.57
C LYS A 203 6.99 -2.26 -19.71
N TRP A 204 6.72 -1.60 -18.61
CA TRP A 204 7.72 -1.16 -17.65
C TRP A 204 8.51 -2.35 -17.09
N ILE A 205 7.80 -3.37 -16.60
CA ILE A 205 8.41 -4.58 -16.05
C ILE A 205 9.24 -5.30 -17.13
N ASN A 206 8.70 -5.48 -18.32
CA ASN A 206 9.39 -6.16 -19.42
C ASN A 206 10.66 -5.42 -19.89
N ASN A 207 10.83 -4.15 -19.54
CA ASN A 207 12.04 -3.37 -19.76
C ASN A 207 13.02 -3.46 -18.58
N GLY A 208 12.98 -4.51 -17.77
CA GLY A 208 13.90 -4.74 -16.67
C GLY A 208 13.66 -3.88 -15.42
N GLN A 209 12.49 -3.21 -15.34
CA GLN A 209 12.23 -2.31 -14.22
C GLN A 209 11.61 -3.04 -13.02
N LYS A 210 11.92 -2.56 -11.82
CA LYS A 210 11.30 -3.02 -10.57
C LYS A 210 9.99 -2.27 -10.37
N PHE A 211 8.90 -3.00 -10.25
CA PHE A 211 7.55 -2.44 -10.20
C PHE A 211 6.79 -2.87 -8.95
N LEU A 212 6.40 -1.90 -8.13
CA LEU A 212 5.67 -2.11 -6.88
C LEU A 212 4.17 -2.25 -7.14
N TYR A 213 3.58 -3.29 -6.58
CA TYR A 213 2.16 -3.57 -6.66
C TYR A 213 1.63 -4.12 -5.33
N ALA A 214 0.42 -3.74 -4.94
CA ALA A 214 -0.26 -4.29 -3.76
C ALA A 214 -1.40 -5.20 -4.21
N ALA A 215 -1.31 -6.49 -3.87
CA ALA A 215 -2.24 -7.54 -4.33
C ALA A 215 -3.22 -8.02 -3.24
N ASP A 216 -3.24 -7.38 -2.09
CA ASP A 216 -3.94 -7.79 -0.88
C ASP A 216 -5.40 -7.31 -0.79
N GLN A 217 -5.92 -6.60 -1.80
CA GLN A 217 -7.27 -6.08 -1.82
C GLN A 217 -8.18 -6.85 -2.79
N ASP A 218 -9.47 -6.92 -2.42
CA ASP A 218 -10.51 -7.50 -3.27
C ASP A 218 -10.98 -6.51 -4.34
N TYR A 219 -10.63 -6.77 -5.58
CA TYR A 219 -11.05 -6.01 -6.77
C TYR A 219 -12.24 -6.62 -7.52
N GLY A 220 -12.87 -7.67 -6.96
CA GLY A 220 -13.98 -8.40 -7.54
C GLY A 220 -13.53 -9.71 -8.20
N GLU A 221 -14.47 -10.53 -8.61
CA GLU A 221 -14.23 -11.89 -9.12
C GLU A 221 -13.55 -11.89 -10.50
N LYS A 222 -13.83 -10.87 -11.33
CA LYS A 222 -13.21 -10.75 -12.64
C LYS A 222 -11.69 -10.53 -12.50
N ASN A 223 -10.88 -11.43 -13.02
CA ASN A 223 -9.42 -11.46 -12.91
C ASN A 223 -8.90 -11.79 -11.51
N SER A 224 -9.67 -12.54 -10.72
CA SER A 224 -9.26 -13.07 -9.43
C SER A 224 -9.50 -14.56 -9.35
N LEU A 225 -8.74 -15.23 -8.51
CA LEU A 225 -9.01 -16.60 -8.03
C LEU A 225 -9.35 -16.54 -6.54
N PHE A 226 -10.20 -17.45 -6.08
CA PHE A 226 -10.42 -17.62 -4.66
C PHE A 226 -9.28 -18.45 -4.07
N ILE A 227 -8.45 -17.80 -3.28
CA ILE A 227 -7.28 -18.39 -2.63
C ILE A 227 -7.43 -18.17 -1.12
N SER A 228 -7.09 -19.19 -0.34
CA SER A 228 -7.13 -19.10 1.12
C SER A 228 -6.32 -17.91 1.63
N PHE A 229 -6.91 -17.15 2.56
CA PHE A 229 -6.28 -16.08 3.32
C PHE A 229 -6.77 -16.20 4.77
N PHE A 230 -5.89 -16.61 5.68
CA PHE A 230 -6.24 -17.01 7.06
C PHE A 230 -7.32 -18.08 7.11
N GLY A 231 -7.25 -19.08 6.23
CA GLY A 231 -8.21 -20.17 6.15
C GLY A 231 -9.55 -19.80 5.52
N VAL A 232 -9.74 -18.56 5.06
CA VAL A 232 -10.97 -18.07 4.43
C VAL A 232 -10.72 -17.77 2.96
N ASP A 233 -11.58 -18.28 2.07
CA ASP A 233 -11.47 -17.98 0.64
C ASP A 233 -11.62 -16.49 0.36
N ALA A 234 -10.62 -15.92 -0.31
CA ALA A 234 -10.55 -14.51 -0.63
C ALA A 234 -10.21 -14.28 -2.11
N ALA A 235 -10.98 -13.45 -2.78
CA ALA A 235 -10.71 -13.08 -4.17
C ALA A 235 -9.33 -12.39 -4.26
N THR A 236 -8.38 -13.08 -4.89
CA THR A 236 -6.99 -12.66 -5.04
C THR A 236 -6.69 -12.45 -6.51
N VAL A 237 -6.18 -11.25 -6.87
CA VAL A 237 -5.95 -10.87 -8.26
C VAL A 237 -4.89 -11.74 -8.93
N THR A 238 -5.14 -12.18 -10.17
CA THR A 238 -4.26 -13.07 -10.93
C THR A 238 -3.05 -12.37 -11.58
N PHE A 239 -2.92 -11.07 -11.41
CA PHE A 239 -1.86 -10.29 -12.05
C PHE A 239 -0.45 -10.78 -11.69
N PRO A 240 -0.11 -11.06 -10.42
CA PRO A 240 1.22 -11.61 -10.07
C PRO A 240 1.49 -12.95 -10.74
N GLU A 241 0.53 -13.87 -10.72
CA GLU A 241 0.70 -15.20 -11.31
C GLU A 241 0.87 -15.14 -12.83
N ARG A 242 0.11 -14.28 -13.52
CA ARG A 242 0.27 -14.10 -14.97
C ARG A 242 1.64 -13.56 -15.35
N LEU A 243 2.20 -12.67 -14.53
CA LEU A 243 3.54 -12.14 -14.77
C LEU A 243 4.62 -13.17 -14.47
N SER A 244 4.49 -13.95 -13.39
CA SER A 244 5.40 -15.06 -13.09
C SER A 244 5.46 -16.06 -14.24
N LYS A 245 4.30 -16.49 -14.79
CA LYS A 245 4.23 -17.36 -15.98
C LYS A 245 4.91 -16.76 -17.24
N SER A 246 5.12 -15.45 -17.28
CA SER A 246 5.83 -14.75 -18.36
C SER A 246 7.32 -14.54 -18.05
N GLY A 247 7.86 -15.15 -17.00
CA GLY A 247 9.26 -15.07 -16.61
C GLY A 247 9.61 -13.84 -15.74
N VAL A 248 8.61 -13.05 -15.31
CA VAL A 248 8.85 -11.92 -14.41
C VAL A 248 9.10 -12.45 -12.99
N LYS A 249 10.17 -11.99 -12.37
CA LYS A 249 10.51 -12.35 -11.01
C LYS A 249 9.53 -11.71 -10.02
N ILE A 250 9.02 -12.51 -9.09
CA ILE A 250 8.11 -12.03 -8.03
C ILE A 250 8.89 -11.94 -6.72
N VAL A 251 8.85 -10.77 -6.08
CA VAL A 251 9.51 -10.53 -4.78
C VAL A 251 8.49 -9.93 -3.83
N MET A 252 8.33 -10.55 -2.66
CA MET A 252 7.55 -9.98 -1.55
C MET A 252 8.40 -8.96 -0.81
N ALA A 253 7.81 -7.84 -0.44
CA ALA A 253 8.44 -6.85 0.42
C ALA A 253 7.56 -6.55 1.63
N ASN A 254 8.16 -6.43 2.79
CA ASN A 254 7.49 -6.04 4.02
C ASN A 254 8.30 -4.99 4.76
N VAL A 255 7.62 -3.94 5.19
CA VAL A 255 8.17 -2.99 6.16
C VAL A 255 7.40 -3.15 7.46
N SER A 256 8.11 -3.47 8.53
CA SER A 256 7.58 -3.53 9.87
C SER A 256 8.01 -2.29 10.65
N ARG A 257 7.06 -1.66 11.34
CA ARG A 257 7.34 -0.53 12.22
C ARG A 257 7.31 -1.00 13.68
N ASN A 258 8.43 -0.82 14.36
CA ASN A 258 8.54 -1.06 15.80
C ASN A 258 8.99 0.22 16.50
N LYS A 259 8.03 1.00 17.00
CA LYS A 259 8.24 2.34 17.58
C LYS A 259 8.94 3.25 16.57
N GLU A 260 10.23 3.56 16.79
CA GLU A 260 11.06 4.45 15.95
C GLU A 260 11.99 3.68 15.00
N ARG A 261 11.86 2.34 14.92
CA ARG A 261 12.65 1.49 14.05
C ARG A 261 11.80 0.91 12.95
N PHE A 262 12.43 0.68 11.82
CA PHE A 262 11.81 0.06 10.65
C PHE A 262 12.67 -1.12 10.22
N ASP A 263 12.02 -2.24 9.98
CA ASP A 263 12.67 -3.43 9.43
C ASP A 263 12.05 -3.69 8.05
N LEU A 264 12.88 -3.59 7.00
CA LEU A 264 12.53 -3.90 5.61
C LEU A 264 13.10 -5.27 5.26
N GLU A 265 12.28 -6.13 4.73
CA GLU A 265 12.71 -7.45 4.27
C GLU A 265 12.13 -7.76 2.89
N PHE A 266 12.93 -8.46 2.09
CA PHE A 266 12.54 -8.96 0.78
C PHE A 266 12.60 -10.48 0.76
N HIS A 267 11.63 -11.11 0.08
CA HIS A 267 11.57 -12.56 -0.09
C HIS A 267 11.17 -12.86 -1.52
N GLU A 268 11.92 -13.74 -2.14
CA GLU A 268 11.62 -14.22 -3.47
C GLU A 268 10.51 -15.26 -3.41
N ILE A 269 9.55 -15.19 -4.34
CA ILE A 269 8.53 -16.20 -4.55
C ILE A 269 9.09 -17.26 -5.50
N SER A 270 8.87 -18.52 -5.18
CA SER A 270 9.29 -19.65 -6.01
C SER A 270 8.51 -19.68 -7.33
N ASP A 271 9.16 -20.17 -8.38
CA ASP A 271 8.52 -20.36 -9.68
C ASP A 271 7.68 -21.65 -9.65
N PHE A 272 6.38 -21.52 -9.55
CA PHE A 272 5.44 -22.63 -9.58
C PHE A 272 4.78 -22.78 -10.96
N LYS A 273 4.48 -24.03 -11.33
CA LYS A 273 3.78 -24.35 -12.59
C LYS A 273 2.29 -24.49 -12.44
N GLU A 274 1.81 -24.82 -11.23
CA GLU A 274 0.39 -25.04 -10.96
C GLU A 274 -0.37 -23.72 -10.84
N GLU A 275 -1.61 -23.71 -11.32
CA GLU A 275 -2.48 -22.54 -11.23
C GLU A 275 -2.83 -22.21 -9.78
N GLY A 276 -2.71 -20.95 -9.42
CA GLY A 276 -2.97 -20.45 -8.07
C GLY A 276 -1.82 -20.63 -7.06
N SER A 277 -0.77 -21.38 -7.40
CA SER A 277 0.34 -21.66 -6.48
C SER A 277 1.13 -20.40 -6.09
N VAL A 278 1.40 -19.51 -7.05
CA VAL A 278 2.04 -18.20 -6.78
C VAL A 278 1.17 -17.36 -5.85
N LEU A 279 -0.14 -17.32 -6.09
CA LEU A 279 -1.07 -16.53 -5.28
C LEU A 279 -1.22 -17.11 -3.86
N LYS A 280 -1.14 -18.43 -3.73
CA LYS A 280 -1.15 -19.11 -2.43
C LYS A 280 0.08 -18.69 -1.62
N GLU A 281 1.28 -18.79 -2.19
CA GLU A 281 2.51 -18.38 -1.50
C GLU A 281 2.48 -16.88 -1.16
N VAL A 282 1.98 -16.02 -2.05
CA VAL A 282 1.77 -14.58 -1.79
C VAL A 282 0.87 -14.36 -0.58
N ASN A 283 -0.27 -15.07 -0.48
CA ASN A 283 -1.16 -14.94 0.67
C ASN A 283 -0.49 -15.44 1.95
N GLU A 284 0.23 -16.57 1.92
CA GLU A 284 0.98 -17.12 3.06
C GLU A 284 2.04 -16.11 3.58
N PHE A 285 2.74 -15.41 2.69
CA PHE A 285 3.65 -14.33 3.08
C PHE A 285 2.91 -13.16 3.73
N TYR A 286 1.77 -12.75 3.17
CA TYR A 286 0.97 -11.68 3.78
C TYR A 286 0.49 -12.08 5.17
N GLU A 287 0.00 -13.32 5.34
CA GLU A 287 -0.42 -13.87 6.64
C GLU A 287 0.72 -13.82 7.66
N LYS A 288 1.90 -14.32 7.30
CA LYS A 288 3.10 -14.28 8.14
C LYS A 288 3.44 -12.85 8.58
N PHE A 289 3.44 -11.90 7.65
CA PHE A 289 3.74 -10.50 7.96
C PHE A 289 2.67 -9.85 8.84
N ILE A 290 1.40 -10.21 8.61
CA ILE A 290 0.28 -9.71 9.41
C ILE A 290 0.32 -10.29 10.82
N LEU A 291 0.61 -11.58 10.97
CA LEU A 291 0.74 -12.22 12.29
C LEU A 291 1.85 -11.58 13.14
N HIS A 292 2.95 -11.14 12.50
CA HIS A 292 4.02 -10.43 13.21
C HIS A 292 3.60 -9.06 13.73
N SER A 293 2.74 -8.34 13.01
CA SER A 293 2.27 -7.00 13.37
C SER A 293 0.83 -6.76 12.90
N PRO A 294 -0.17 -7.41 13.52
CA PRO A 294 -1.54 -7.43 13.03
C PRO A 294 -2.19 -6.04 12.97
N GLU A 295 -1.84 -5.15 13.87
CA GLU A 295 -2.37 -3.79 13.92
C GLU A 295 -1.94 -2.90 12.74
N ASN A 296 -0.89 -3.30 12.01
CA ASN A 296 -0.32 -2.51 10.91
C ASN A 296 -0.96 -2.81 9.55
N PHE A 297 -1.71 -3.88 9.38
CA PHE A 297 -2.40 -4.18 8.13
C PHE A 297 -3.65 -3.30 7.96
N LEU A 298 -4.01 -2.95 6.71
CA LEU A 298 -5.14 -2.04 6.43
C LEU A 298 -6.50 -2.77 6.52
N TRP A 299 -6.93 -3.14 7.71
CA TRP A 299 -8.16 -3.87 7.99
C TRP A 299 -9.46 -3.14 7.61
N THR A 300 -9.43 -1.85 7.39
CA THR A 300 -10.60 -1.06 6.98
C THR A 300 -11.00 -1.25 5.51
N HIS A 301 -10.29 -2.08 4.74
CA HIS A 301 -10.70 -2.56 3.44
C HIS A 301 -11.54 -3.83 3.55
N ARG A 302 -12.55 -4.01 2.68
CA ARG A 302 -13.40 -5.21 2.63
C ARG A 302 -12.68 -6.33 1.89
N ARG A 303 -11.76 -7.03 2.56
CA ARG A 303 -10.92 -8.08 1.96
C ARG A 303 -11.74 -9.25 1.40
N PHE A 304 -12.84 -9.57 2.05
CA PHE A 304 -13.72 -10.71 1.72
C PHE A 304 -15.05 -10.24 1.10
N LYS A 305 -15.04 -9.20 0.28
CA LYS A 305 -16.24 -8.63 -0.34
C LYS A 305 -16.85 -9.57 -1.37
N SER A 306 -16.02 -10.18 -2.22
CA SER A 306 -16.39 -11.22 -3.17
C SER A 306 -16.31 -12.58 -2.48
N ARG A 307 -17.34 -13.40 -2.68
CA ARG A 307 -17.42 -14.74 -2.09
C ARG A 307 -17.62 -15.80 -3.18
N PRO A 308 -17.13 -17.03 -2.97
CA PRO A 308 -17.44 -18.15 -3.84
C PRO A 308 -18.95 -18.29 -4.06
N LEU A 309 -19.34 -18.90 -5.20
CA LEU A 309 -20.73 -19.10 -5.55
C LEU A 309 -21.47 -19.90 -4.46
N GLY A 310 -22.58 -19.38 -3.99
CA GLY A 310 -23.40 -19.99 -2.93
C GLY A 310 -23.07 -19.51 -1.51
N GLU A 311 -21.99 -18.76 -1.32
CA GLU A 311 -21.66 -18.20 0.00
C GLU A 311 -22.28 -16.83 0.25
N GLU A 312 -22.67 -16.59 1.50
CA GLU A 312 -23.24 -15.29 1.90
C GLU A 312 -22.18 -14.21 2.00
N SER A 313 -22.62 -12.98 1.76
CA SER A 313 -21.74 -11.81 1.88
C SER A 313 -21.46 -11.49 3.35
N ILE A 314 -20.21 -11.48 3.74
CA ILE A 314 -19.73 -11.12 5.08
C ILE A 314 -20.16 -9.68 5.49
N TYR A 315 -20.33 -8.79 4.53
CA TYR A 315 -20.72 -7.41 4.78
C TYR A 315 -22.15 -7.10 4.33
N SER A 316 -23.07 -8.08 4.39
CA SER A 316 -24.44 -8.00 3.85
C SER A 316 -25.27 -6.85 4.42
N GLU A 317 -25.16 -6.59 5.74
CA GLU A 317 -25.89 -5.55 6.44
C GLU A 317 -25.52 -4.12 5.96
N TRP A 318 -24.38 -3.95 5.27
CA TRP A 318 -23.88 -2.65 4.84
C TRP A 318 -24.13 -2.35 3.38
N LYS A 319 -24.65 -3.32 2.59
CA LYS A 319 -24.99 -3.13 1.17
C LYS A 319 -26.06 -2.07 0.94
N SER A 320 -27.00 -1.90 1.86
CA SER A 320 -28.07 -0.91 1.75
C SER A 320 -27.58 0.55 1.80
N ARG A 321 -26.52 0.81 2.59
CA ARG A 321 -25.93 2.15 2.71
C ARG A 321 -25.08 2.53 1.49
N ASP A 322 -24.36 1.57 0.91
CA ASP A 322 -23.53 1.81 -0.30
C ASP A 322 -24.40 2.01 -1.54
N LYS A 323 -25.52 1.29 -1.69
CA LYS A 323 -26.49 1.54 -2.77
C LYS A 323 -27.12 2.94 -2.70
N ARG A 324 -27.38 3.46 -1.50
CA ARG A 324 -27.85 4.84 -1.31
C ARG A 324 -26.79 5.88 -1.65
N ARG A 325 -25.50 5.60 -1.33
CA ARG A 325 -24.37 6.48 -1.66
C ARG A 325 -24.05 6.48 -3.16
N SER A 326 -24.10 5.33 -3.83
CA SER A 326 -23.89 5.24 -5.29
C SER A 326 -24.99 5.92 -6.06
N LYS A 327 -26.28 5.73 -5.68
CA LYS A 327 -27.41 6.47 -6.27
C LYS A 327 -27.29 7.99 -6.07
N LYS A 328 -26.82 8.43 -4.88
CA LYS A 328 -26.62 9.86 -4.60
C LYS A 328 -25.40 10.47 -5.33
N ARG A 329 -24.46 9.64 -5.79
CA ARG A 329 -23.34 10.05 -6.65
C ARG A 329 -23.79 10.16 -8.13
N GLN A 330 -24.52 9.16 -8.63
CA GLN A 330 -25.07 9.17 -10.00
C GLN A 330 -26.08 10.28 -10.23
N SER A 331 -26.79 10.75 -9.19
CA SER A 331 -27.72 11.89 -9.28
C SER A 331 -27.05 13.27 -9.17
N ARG A 332 -25.71 13.30 -9.04
CA ARG A 332 -24.92 14.54 -8.94
C ARG A 332 -23.90 14.70 -10.07
N GLU A 333 -23.81 13.72 -10.95
CA GLU A 333 -23.16 13.73 -12.26
C GLU A 333 -24.21 13.98 -13.36
#